data_f18b23e33c94036535893754cc236348
#
_entry.id   f18b23e33c94036535893754cc236348
#
_cell.length_a   1.000
_cell.length_b   1.000
_cell.length_c   1.000
_cell.angle_alpha   90.00
_cell.angle_beta   90.00
_cell.angle_gamma   90.00
#
_symmetry.space_group_name_H-M   'P 1'
#
loop_
_entity.id
_entity.type
_entity.pdbx_description
1 polymer ?
#
loop_
_entity_poly.entity_id
_entity_poly.type
_entity_poly.pdbx_seq_one_letter_code
_entity_poly.pdbx_strand_id
1 'polypeptide(L)' 'MSKVLMCDPPSGWKYGFPKPLPAELGKDESIIPWLLEQGYPQAEIDACGDHFYCRYWEADDE' A
#
# COMPACT_ATOMS: atom_id res chain seq x y z
N MET A 1 1.06 -7.54 -20.86
CA MET A 1 1.64 -8.57 -20.04
C MET A 1 2.70 -8.09 -19.09
N SER A 2 2.42 -7.10 -18.36
CA SER A 2 3.36 -6.67 -17.33
C SER A 2 2.78 -7.03 -15.97
N LYS A 3 3.63 -6.99 -14.98
CA LYS A 3 3.22 -7.27 -13.64
C LYS A 3 3.37 -6.02 -12.78
N VAL A 4 2.45 -5.86 -11.86
CA VAL A 4 2.51 -4.78 -10.90
C VAL A 4 2.58 -5.37 -9.51
N LEU A 5 3.16 -4.61 -8.61
CA LEU A 5 3.22 -5.01 -7.21
C LEU A 5 2.02 -4.38 -6.52
N MET A 6 1.18 -5.23 -5.96
CA MET A 6 0.00 -4.75 -5.23
C MET A 6 0.39 -4.46 -3.79
N CYS A 7 -0.23 -3.45 -3.24
CA CYS A 7 0.01 -3.04 -1.85
C CYS A 7 -1.30 -3.08 -1.09
N ASP A 8 -1.31 -3.79 0.04
CA ASP A 8 -2.52 -3.99 0.83
C ASP A 8 -2.22 -3.69 2.30
N PRO A 9 -2.48 -2.46 2.75
CA PRO A 9 -2.27 -2.12 4.16
C PRO A 9 -3.37 -2.70 5.03
N PRO A 10 -3.16 -2.73 6.36
CA PRO A 10 -4.18 -3.24 7.27
C PRO A 10 -5.48 -2.46 7.14
N SER A 11 -6.58 -3.17 7.02
CA SER A 11 -7.91 -2.59 6.82
C SER A 11 -8.00 -1.74 5.56
N GLY A 12 -7.09 -1.97 4.62
CA GLY A 12 -7.07 -1.16 3.39
C GLY A 12 -8.33 -1.29 2.56
N TRP A 13 -9.03 -2.41 2.69
CA TRP A 13 -10.26 -2.62 1.92
C TRP A 13 -11.28 -1.51 2.17
N LYS A 14 -11.22 -0.85 3.32
CA LYS A 14 -12.12 0.25 3.64
C LYS A 14 -11.81 1.50 2.82
N TYR A 15 -10.64 1.56 2.24
CA TYR A 15 -10.15 2.77 1.57
C TYR A 15 -9.79 2.52 0.11
N GLY A 16 -10.26 1.40 -0.43
CA GLY A 16 -10.06 1.12 -1.84
C GLY A 16 -8.82 0.31 -2.16
N PHE A 17 -8.12 -0.19 -1.16
CA PHE A 17 -7.00 -1.08 -1.39
C PHE A 17 -7.52 -2.51 -1.56
N PRO A 18 -6.70 -3.40 -2.15
CA PRO A 18 -5.32 -3.19 -2.56
C PRO A 18 -5.23 -2.35 -3.82
N LYS A 19 -4.11 -1.65 -3.95
CA LYS A 19 -3.84 -0.81 -5.11
C LYS A 19 -2.46 -1.13 -5.66
N PRO A 20 -2.26 -0.94 -6.97
CA PRO A 20 -0.93 -1.16 -7.53
C PRO A 20 0.04 -0.09 -7.05
N LEU A 21 1.21 -0.55 -6.63
CA LEU A 21 2.25 0.34 -6.17
C LEU A 21 2.96 0.92 -7.38
N PRO A 22 3.23 2.25 -7.40
CA PRO A 22 3.94 2.84 -8.53
C PRO A 22 5.32 2.21 -8.71
N ALA A 23 5.73 2.07 -9.95
CA ALA A 23 7.00 1.42 -10.26
C ALA A 23 8.19 2.14 -9.65
N GLU A 24 8.10 3.47 -9.55
CA GLU A 24 9.19 4.25 -9.01
C GLU A 24 9.26 4.19 -7.48
N LEU A 25 8.26 3.58 -6.86
CA LEU A 25 8.20 3.47 -5.40
C LEU A 25 8.32 2.00 -5.03
N GLY A 26 9.49 1.58 -4.62
CA GLY A 26 9.72 0.19 -4.27
C GLY A 26 9.25 -0.15 -2.87
N LYS A 27 9.26 -1.45 -2.57
CA LYS A 27 8.85 -1.92 -1.25
C LYS A 27 9.74 -1.39 -0.14
N ASP A 28 11.00 -1.12 -0.49
CA ASP A 28 11.97 -0.66 0.49
C ASP A 28 11.90 0.83 0.73
N GLU A 29 11.07 1.53 -0.06
CA GLU A 29 10.87 2.95 0.12
C GLU A 29 9.81 3.20 1.15
N SER A 30 9.82 4.41 1.72
CA SER A 30 8.76 4.80 2.62
C SER A 30 7.49 4.99 1.83
N ILE A 31 6.48 4.16 2.09
CA ILE A 31 5.23 4.24 1.36
C ILE A 31 4.17 5.04 2.10
N ILE A 32 4.48 5.50 3.30
CA ILE A 32 3.50 6.22 4.10
C ILE A 32 2.95 7.45 3.39
N PRO A 33 3.79 8.31 2.82
CA PRO A 33 3.25 9.47 2.10
C PRO A 33 2.34 9.06 0.94
N TRP A 34 2.69 7.99 0.24
CA TRP A 34 1.87 7.51 -0.86
C TRP A 34 0.51 7.02 -0.36
N LEU A 35 0.51 6.28 0.75
CA LEU A 35 -0.74 5.80 1.31
C LEU A 35 -1.66 6.96 1.68
N LEU A 36 -1.10 8.00 2.27
CA LEU A 36 -1.90 9.16 2.66
C LEU A 36 -2.49 9.84 1.43
N GLU A 37 -1.73 9.90 0.34
CA GLU A 37 -2.24 10.46 -0.91
C GLU A 37 -3.41 9.64 -1.45
N GLN A 38 -3.39 8.35 -1.20
CA GLN A 38 -4.43 7.46 -1.70
C GLN A 38 -5.68 7.47 -0.83
N GLY A 39 -5.66 8.22 0.26
CA GLY A 39 -6.81 8.32 1.12
C GLY A 39 -6.75 7.44 2.36
N TYR A 40 -5.64 6.77 2.56
CA TYR A 40 -5.46 5.94 3.75
C TYR A 40 -5.18 6.85 4.94
N PRO A 41 -5.96 6.77 6.02
CA PRO A 41 -5.84 7.74 7.10
C PRO A 41 -4.62 7.50 7.97
N GLN A 42 -4.05 8.60 8.46
CA GLN A 42 -2.92 8.54 9.38
C GLN A 42 -3.31 7.79 10.65
N ALA A 43 -4.59 7.89 11.06
CA ALA A 43 -5.04 7.23 12.27
C ALA A 43 -4.84 5.71 12.22
N GLU A 44 -5.01 5.12 11.05
CA GLU A 44 -4.79 3.68 10.91
C GLU A 44 -3.33 3.34 11.08
N ILE A 45 -2.46 4.18 10.55
CA ILE A 45 -1.02 3.98 10.69
C ILE A 45 -0.62 4.10 12.15
N ASP A 46 -1.14 5.12 12.83
CA ASP A 46 -0.83 5.33 14.24
C ASP A 46 -1.34 4.19 15.12
N ALA A 47 -2.49 3.65 14.76
CA ALA A 47 -3.07 2.56 15.53
C ALA A 47 -2.21 1.31 15.49
N CYS A 48 -1.51 1.09 14.39
CA CYS A 48 -0.62 -0.06 14.26
C CYS A 48 0.73 0.20 14.90
N GLY A 49 1.14 1.45 14.96
CA GLY A 49 2.41 1.82 15.56
C GLY A 49 3.58 1.14 14.87
N ASP A 50 4.48 0.57 15.66
CA ASP A 50 5.67 -0.08 15.13
C ASP A 50 5.34 -1.37 14.39
N HIS A 51 4.13 -1.84 14.53
CA HIS A 51 3.72 -3.08 13.87
C HIS A 51 3.07 -2.83 12.52
N PHE A 52 3.07 -1.61 12.07
CA PHE A 52 2.47 -1.29 10.78
C PHE A 52 3.24 -1.94 9.65
N TYR A 53 2.54 -2.63 8.78
CA TYR A 53 3.15 -3.24 7.60
C TYR A 53 2.09 -3.38 6.53
N CYS A 54 2.55 -3.59 5.30
CA CYS A 54 1.66 -3.82 4.17
C CYS A 54 1.97 -5.16 3.56
N ARG A 55 0.98 -5.76 2.94
CA ARG A 55 1.17 -6.97 2.17
C ARG A 55 1.48 -6.61 0.74
N TYR A 56 2.35 -7.38 0.13
CA TYR A 56 2.74 -7.16 -1.26
C TYR A 56 2.66 -8.47 -2.02
N TRP A 57 2.22 -8.39 -3.25
CA TRP A 57 2.26 -9.53 -4.16
C TRP A 57 2.22 -8.99 -5.57
N GLU A 58 2.66 -9.83 -6.52
CA GLU A 58 2.63 -9.47 -7.92
C GLU A 58 1.31 -9.89 -8.52
N ALA A 59 0.78 -9.04 -9.39
CA ALA A 59 -0.44 -9.33 -10.11
C ALA A 59 -0.26 -8.90 -11.55
N ASP A 60 -1.04 -9.49 -12.43
CA ASP A 60 -0.99 -9.10 -13.83
C ASP A 60 -1.68 -7.77 -14.01
N ASP A 61 -1.02 -6.91 -14.76
CA ASP A 61 -1.52 -5.58 -15.06
C ASP A 61 -2.29 -5.61 -16.36
N GLU A 62 -3.38 -6.28 -16.36
CA GLU A 62 -4.11 -6.48 -17.59
C GLU A 62 -5.44 -5.84 -17.57
#